data_1be836e4c48f1bf63f520286ce6d2acf
#
_entry.id   1be836e4c48f1bf63f520286ce6d2acf
#
_cell.length_a   1.000
_cell.length_b   1.000
_cell.length_c   1.000
_cell.angle_alpha   90.00
_cell.angle_beta   90.00
_cell.angle_gamma   90.00
#
_symmetry.space_group_name_H-M   'P 1'
#
loop_
_entity.id
_entity.type
_entity.pdbx_description
1 polymer ?
#
loop_
_entity_poly.entity_id
_entity_poly.type
_entity_poly.pdbx_seq_one_letter_code
_entity_poly.pdbx_strand_id
1 'polypeptide(L)'
;MGDILIKILVCFLAGAGAGIGTGFAGMSAAAVIGPMLITFLGIPAYDAVGIGLISDVLASLVSAYTYKKSGNLDVKNSLPLLVSVLIVTMIGSFVASFLPEQAMSGTMQIALIIIGLRFILKPVNKTREQLEAVSPKSRLIKAIIGGVFVGFICGFAGAGGGMMLLLVLTSFLGYPMHLAVGTSVFIMAFTALTGGISHFMIGGVPDILCLVLCVVFTLLWARIAAKIANKSNAKTLNRVVGVVMIVTSIVILAVNYF
;
A
#
# COMPACT_ATOMS: atom_id res chain seq x y z
N MET A 1 32.71 1.84 -9.93
CA MET A 1 32.43 1.24 -8.61
C MET A 1 31.56 2.14 -7.72
N GLY A 2 31.78 3.45 -7.69
CA GLY A 2 30.96 4.37 -6.89
C GLY A 2 29.48 4.34 -7.23
N ASP A 3 29.13 4.35 -8.52
CA ASP A 3 27.72 4.36 -8.98
C ASP A 3 26.93 3.11 -8.58
N ILE A 4 27.60 1.94 -8.60
CA ILE A 4 26.96 0.68 -8.18
C ILE A 4 26.70 0.68 -6.67
N LEU A 5 27.63 1.19 -5.88
CA LEU A 5 27.47 1.29 -4.43
C LEU A 5 26.33 2.24 -4.04
N ILE A 6 26.22 3.38 -4.75
CA ILE A 6 25.10 4.32 -4.57
C ILE A 6 23.76 3.65 -4.93
N LYS A 7 23.67 2.94 -6.06
CA LYS A 7 22.47 2.19 -6.43
C LYS A 7 22.08 1.19 -5.36
N ILE A 8 23.03 0.39 -4.84
CA ILE A 8 22.77 -0.59 -3.78
C ILE A 8 22.24 0.11 -2.51
N LEU A 9 22.88 1.19 -2.08
CA LEU A 9 22.48 1.93 -0.88
C LEU A 9 21.07 2.53 -1.02
N VAL A 10 20.79 3.19 -2.14
CA VAL A 10 19.48 3.79 -2.40
C VAL A 10 18.40 2.72 -2.48
N CYS A 11 18.62 1.63 -3.22
CA CYS A 11 17.68 0.52 -3.31
C CYS A 11 17.47 -0.18 -1.95
N PHE A 12 18.52 -0.28 -1.12
CA PHE A 12 18.40 -0.82 0.23
C PHE A 12 17.49 0.07 1.11
N LEU A 13 17.74 1.38 1.14
CA LEU A 13 16.94 2.32 1.94
C LEU A 13 15.50 2.40 1.43
N ALA A 14 15.32 2.47 0.11
CA ALA A 14 13.99 2.46 -0.52
C ALA A 14 13.24 1.17 -0.22
N GLY A 15 13.88 0.01 -0.41
CA GLY A 15 13.30 -1.29 -0.14
C GLY A 15 13.00 -1.52 1.35
N ALA A 16 13.86 -1.06 2.25
CA ALA A 16 13.63 -1.15 3.69
C ALA A 16 12.41 -0.31 4.10
N GLY A 17 12.36 0.96 3.69
CA GLY A 17 11.23 1.84 3.98
C GLY A 17 9.92 1.31 3.40
N ALA A 18 9.94 0.89 2.13
CA ALA A 18 8.79 0.29 1.45
C ALA A 18 8.33 -1.00 2.13
N GLY A 19 9.24 -1.92 2.43
CA GLY A 19 8.91 -3.20 3.07
C GLY A 19 8.34 -3.02 4.49
N ILE A 20 8.91 -2.12 5.29
CA ILE A 20 8.36 -1.77 6.61
C ILE A 20 6.94 -1.22 6.46
N GLY A 21 6.74 -0.29 5.54
CA GLY A 21 5.42 0.30 5.27
C GLY A 21 4.39 -0.73 4.81
N THR A 22 4.76 -1.61 3.87
CA THR A 22 3.88 -2.69 3.40
C THR A 22 3.56 -3.68 4.53
N GLY A 23 4.56 -4.14 5.28
CA GLY A 23 4.38 -5.15 6.31
C GLY A 23 3.57 -4.68 7.52
N PHE A 24 3.73 -3.43 7.97
CA PHE A 24 2.99 -2.86 9.11
C PHE A 24 1.66 -2.23 8.72
N ALA A 25 1.64 -1.48 7.61
CA ALA A 25 0.52 -0.59 7.28
C ALA A 25 -0.23 -0.99 6.00
N GLY A 26 0.22 -2.03 5.29
CA GLY A 26 -0.35 -2.37 3.99
C GLY A 26 -0.17 -1.22 2.98
N MET A 27 0.94 -0.49 3.08
CA MET A 27 1.27 0.62 2.19
C MET A 27 1.87 0.10 0.89
N SER A 28 1.59 0.76 -0.23
CA SER A 28 2.22 0.42 -1.51
C SER A 28 3.72 0.71 -1.49
N ALA A 29 4.52 -0.27 -1.88
CA ALA A 29 5.97 -0.10 -2.00
C ALA A 29 6.35 0.95 -3.05
N ALA A 30 5.54 1.13 -4.10
CA ALA A 30 5.75 2.14 -5.12
C ALA A 30 5.75 3.57 -4.54
N ALA A 31 5.02 3.81 -3.45
CA ALA A 31 4.97 5.12 -2.79
C ALA A 31 6.30 5.56 -2.17
N VAL A 32 7.20 4.63 -1.89
CA VAL A 32 8.55 4.92 -1.35
C VAL A 32 9.62 4.71 -2.41
N ILE A 33 9.55 3.59 -3.13
CA ILE A 33 10.57 3.23 -4.12
C ILE A 33 10.58 4.25 -5.26
N GLY A 34 9.42 4.63 -5.79
CA GLY A 34 9.33 5.58 -6.90
C GLY A 34 10.09 6.88 -6.62
N PRO A 35 9.68 7.68 -5.61
CA PRO A 35 10.36 8.93 -5.26
C PRO A 35 11.86 8.74 -4.98
N MET A 36 12.25 7.68 -4.29
CA MET A 36 13.67 7.43 -3.97
C MET A 36 14.52 7.19 -5.23
N LEU A 37 14.04 6.37 -6.17
CA LEU A 37 14.75 6.08 -7.40
C LEU A 37 14.81 7.30 -8.34
N ILE A 38 13.74 8.09 -8.41
CA ILE A 38 13.69 9.32 -9.20
C ILE A 38 14.69 10.34 -8.64
N THR A 39 14.59 10.62 -7.35
CA THR A 39 15.37 11.70 -6.70
C THR A 39 16.86 11.39 -6.62
N PHE A 40 17.24 10.18 -6.23
CA PHE A 40 18.64 9.85 -5.95
C PHE A 40 19.37 9.15 -7.10
N LEU A 41 18.66 8.52 -8.02
CA LEU A 41 19.27 7.80 -9.14
C LEU A 41 18.90 8.37 -10.51
N GLY A 42 18.01 9.38 -10.57
CA GLY A 42 17.56 9.98 -11.83
C GLY A 42 16.81 8.99 -12.75
N ILE A 43 16.26 7.91 -12.20
CA ILE A 43 15.49 6.94 -13.00
C ILE A 43 14.19 7.61 -13.48
N PRO A 44 13.80 7.43 -14.76
CA PRO A 44 12.54 7.97 -15.25
C PRO A 44 11.36 7.56 -14.38
N ALA A 45 10.45 8.50 -14.11
CA ALA A 45 9.35 8.29 -13.17
C ALA A 45 8.51 7.05 -13.48
N TYR A 46 8.28 6.80 -14.77
CA TYR A 46 7.51 5.67 -15.24
C TYR A 46 8.17 4.33 -14.85
N ASP A 47 9.50 4.21 -15.07
CA ASP A 47 10.27 3.01 -14.73
C ASP A 47 10.38 2.81 -13.21
N ALA A 48 10.61 3.90 -12.48
CA ALA A 48 10.71 3.88 -11.02
C ALA A 48 9.41 3.41 -10.36
N VAL A 49 8.25 3.86 -10.85
CA VAL A 49 6.94 3.40 -10.39
C VAL A 49 6.73 1.92 -10.75
N GLY A 50 7.10 1.50 -11.95
CA GLY A 50 7.03 0.10 -12.37
C GLY A 50 7.85 -0.83 -11.48
N ILE A 51 9.10 -0.44 -11.15
CA ILE A 51 9.96 -1.16 -10.19
C ILE A 51 9.28 -1.26 -8.82
N GLY A 52 8.71 -0.15 -8.35
CA GLY A 52 7.99 -0.09 -7.08
C GLY A 52 6.78 -1.02 -7.04
N LEU A 53 5.98 -1.06 -8.11
CA LEU A 53 4.78 -1.91 -8.20
C LEU A 53 5.14 -3.40 -8.21
N ILE A 54 6.16 -3.81 -8.97
CA ILE A 54 6.60 -5.23 -8.96
C ILE A 54 7.18 -5.62 -7.60
N SER A 55 7.95 -4.73 -6.98
CA SER A 55 8.44 -4.94 -5.62
C SER A 55 7.29 -5.12 -4.62
N ASP A 56 6.21 -4.34 -4.80
CA ASP A 56 5.02 -4.41 -3.97
C ASP A 56 4.27 -5.74 -4.12
N VAL A 57 4.18 -6.31 -5.32
CA VAL A 57 3.52 -7.62 -5.53
C VAL A 57 4.11 -8.66 -4.59
N LEU A 58 5.44 -8.83 -4.61
CA LEU A 58 6.11 -9.86 -3.81
C LEU A 58 6.11 -9.53 -2.31
N ALA A 59 6.31 -8.26 -1.95
CA ALA A 59 6.23 -7.80 -0.57
C ALA A 59 4.83 -8.00 0.02
N SER A 60 3.80 -7.67 -0.74
CA SER A 60 2.40 -7.83 -0.33
C SER A 60 2.00 -9.30 -0.24
N LEU A 61 2.42 -10.16 -1.17
CA LEU A 61 2.18 -11.60 -1.10
C LEU A 61 2.84 -12.24 0.12
N VAL A 62 4.11 -11.94 0.41
CA VAL A 62 4.81 -12.49 1.58
C VAL A 62 4.23 -11.98 2.89
N SER A 63 3.79 -10.72 2.92
CA SER A 63 3.09 -10.13 4.06
C SER A 63 1.73 -10.82 4.25
N ALA A 64 0.91 -10.94 3.21
CA ALA A 64 -0.39 -11.62 3.25
C ALA A 64 -0.26 -13.07 3.72
N TYR A 65 0.75 -13.81 3.23
CA TYR A 65 1.05 -15.15 3.70
C TYR A 65 1.42 -15.19 5.19
N THR A 66 2.20 -14.22 5.66
CA THR A 66 2.60 -14.10 7.06
C THR A 66 1.37 -13.81 7.96
N TYR A 67 0.48 -12.91 7.53
CA TYR A 67 -0.79 -12.63 8.22
C TYR A 67 -1.75 -13.82 8.18
N LYS A 68 -1.81 -14.56 7.06
CA LYS A 68 -2.61 -15.78 6.94
C LYS A 68 -2.20 -16.85 7.95
N LYS A 69 -0.89 -17.08 8.14
CA LYS A 69 -0.37 -18.03 9.14
C LYS A 69 -0.77 -17.68 10.57
N SER A 70 -0.97 -16.40 10.86
CA SER A 70 -1.44 -15.91 12.16
C SER A 70 -2.97 -15.82 12.25
N GLY A 71 -3.70 -16.32 11.24
CA GLY A 71 -5.14 -16.23 11.16
C GLY A 71 -5.67 -14.81 10.90
N ASN A 72 -4.83 -13.88 10.49
CA ASN A 72 -5.15 -12.46 10.29
C ASN A 72 -5.34 -12.11 8.81
N LEU A 73 -6.04 -12.96 8.05
CA LEU A 73 -6.41 -12.74 6.66
C LEU A 73 -7.82 -13.25 6.39
N ASP A 74 -8.66 -12.41 5.82
CA ASP A 74 -10.02 -12.76 5.40
C ASP A 74 -10.14 -12.72 3.87
N VAL A 75 -9.77 -13.83 3.22
CA VAL A 75 -9.83 -13.93 1.76
C VAL A 75 -11.29 -13.94 1.28
N LYS A 76 -12.14 -14.78 1.90
CA LYS A 76 -13.50 -15.03 1.39
C LYS A 76 -14.37 -13.77 1.38
N ASN A 77 -14.41 -13.04 2.49
CA ASN A 77 -15.26 -11.85 2.58
C ASN A 77 -14.63 -10.61 1.95
N SER A 78 -13.33 -10.64 1.60
CA SER A 78 -12.66 -9.54 0.91
C SER A 78 -12.74 -9.63 -0.62
N LEU A 79 -13.16 -10.75 -1.20
CA LEU A 79 -13.27 -10.90 -2.66
C LEU A 79 -14.18 -9.85 -3.31
N PRO A 80 -15.37 -9.52 -2.79
CA PRO A 80 -16.19 -8.45 -3.37
C PRO A 80 -15.51 -7.09 -3.34
N LEU A 81 -14.78 -6.80 -2.25
CA LEU A 81 -13.96 -5.59 -2.13
C LEU A 81 -12.84 -5.59 -3.18
N LEU A 82 -12.09 -6.68 -3.31
CA LEU A 82 -11.02 -6.84 -4.29
C LEU A 82 -11.52 -6.61 -5.73
N VAL A 83 -12.60 -7.31 -6.12
CA VAL A 83 -13.17 -7.18 -7.48
C VAL A 83 -13.61 -5.75 -7.75
N SER A 84 -14.30 -5.12 -6.80
CA SER A 84 -14.74 -3.72 -6.93
C SER A 84 -13.55 -2.77 -7.05
N VAL A 85 -12.50 -2.96 -6.23
CA VAL A 85 -11.27 -2.16 -6.32
C VAL A 85 -10.65 -2.28 -7.69
N LEU A 86 -10.43 -3.50 -8.20
CA LEU A 86 -9.78 -3.72 -9.49
C LEU A 86 -10.54 -3.07 -10.66
N ILE A 87 -11.86 -3.26 -10.71
CA ILE A 87 -12.69 -2.69 -11.78
C ILE A 87 -12.67 -1.16 -11.72
N VAL A 88 -12.88 -0.59 -10.54
CA VAL A 88 -13.03 0.85 -10.39
C VAL A 88 -11.68 1.58 -10.45
N THR A 89 -10.56 0.90 -10.13
CA THR A 89 -9.21 1.46 -10.34
C THR A 89 -8.98 1.78 -11.81
N MET A 90 -9.45 0.93 -12.74
CA MET A 90 -9.34 1.20 -14.18
C MET A 90 -10.14 2.46 -14.57
N ILE A 91 -11.33 2.63 -14.02
CA ILE A 91 -12.17 3.82 -14.25
C ILE A 91 -11.51 5.07 -13.65
N GLY A 92 -11.00 4.97 -12.42
CA GLY A 92 -10.29 6.06 -11.74
C GLY A 92 -9.05 6.53 -12.50
N SER A 93 -8.25 5.59 -13.02
CA SER A 93 -7.07 5.89 -13.84
C SER A 93 -7.45 6.58 -15.16
N PHE A 94 -8.55 6.17 -15.79
CA PHE A 94 -9.05 6.83 -17.00
C PHE A 94 -9.51 8.26 -16.70
N VAL A 95 -10.22 8.51 -15.59
CA VAL A 95 -10.63 9.86 -15.17
C VAL A 95 -9.40 10.72 -14.85
N ALA A 96 -8.40 10.14 -14.18
CA ALA A 96 -7.17 10.83 -13.82
C ALA A 96 -6.39 11.35 -15.03
N SER A 97 -6.44 10.65 -16.17
CA SER A 97 -5.73 11.07 -17.38
C SER A 97 -6.20 12.43 -17.96
N PHE A 98 -7.33 12.95 -17.51
CA PHE A 98 -7.84 14.27 -17.89
C PHE A 98 -7.48 15.40 -16.92
N LEU A 99 -6.76 15.13 -15.83
CA LEU A 99 -6.50 16.09 -14.75
C LEU A 99 -4.99 16.30 -14.54
N PRO A 100 -4.56 17.49 -14.06
CA PRO A 100 -3.17 17.76 -13.74
C PRO A 100 -2.70 16.91 -12.55
N GLU A 101 -1.57 16.20 -12.69
CA GLU A 101 -1.02 15.29 -11.66
C GLU A 101 -0.76 15.95 -10.30
N GLN A 102 -0.33 17.22 -10.31
CA GLN A 102 0.07 17.94 -9.10
C GLN A 102 -1.08 18.19 -8.11
N ALA A 103 -2.29 18.44 -8.60
CA ALA A 103 -3.45 18.70 -7.73
C ALA A 103 -3.94 17.46 -7.00
N MET A 104 -3.68 16.28 -7.56
CA MET A 104 -4.18 15.01 -7.03
C MET A 104 -3.31 14.45 -5.92
N SER A 105 -1.99 14.58 -6.06
CA SER A 105 -1.03 14.05 -5.09
C SER A 105 -1.11 14.76 -3.72
N GLY A 106 -1.17 16.08 -3.69
CA GLY A 106 -1.14 16.86 -2.44
C GLY A 106 -2.34 16.62 -1.53
N THR A 107 -3.55 16.66 -2.08
CA THR A 107 -4.80 16.42 -1.32
C THR A 107 -4.83 15.02 -0.70
N MET A 108 -4.33 14.02 -1.42
CA MET A 108 -4.26 12.65 -0.92
C MET A 108 -3.31 12.52 0.26
N GLN A 109 -2.12 13.13 0.20
CA GLN A 109 -1.13 13.07 1.28
C GLN A 109 -1.64 13.76 2.55
N ILE A 110 -2.33 14.89 2.43
CA ILE A 110 -2.97 15.56 3.57
C ILE A 110 -4.03 14.66 4.22
N ALA A 111 -4.87 14.02 3.42
CA ALA A 111 -5.86 13.06 3.93
C ALA A 111 -5.19 11.90 4.69
N LEU A 112 -4.09 11.35 4.17
CA LEU A 112 -3.36 10.26 4.82
C LEU A 112 -2.69 10.71 6.13
N ILE A 113 -2.22 11.94 6.25
CA ILE A 113 -1.72 12.51 7.51
C ILE A 113 -2.85 12.57 8.55
N ILE A 114 -4.03 13.07 8.17
CA ILE A 114 -5.19 13.14 9.06
C ILE A 114 -5.62 11.73 9.52
N ILE A 115 -5.64 10.76 8.61
CA ILE A 115 -5.98 9.37 8.93
C ILE A 115 -4.92 8.76 9.85
N GLY A 116 -3.63 8.98 9.58
CA GLY A 116 -2.52 8.52 10.42
C GLY A 116 -2.63 9.08 11.85
N LEU A 117 -2.93 10.38 11.97
CA LEU A 117 -3.17 11.02 13.27
C LEU A 117 -4.37 10.40 13.99
N ARG A 118 -5.45 10.09 13.28
CA ARG A 118 -6.60 9.38 13.84
C ARG A 118 -6.22 8.00 14.40
N PHE A 119 -5.40 7.21 13.69
CA PHE A 119 -4.95 5.89 14.20
C PHE A 119 -4.12 6.01 15.47
N ILE A 120 -3.34 7.09 15.62
CA ILE A 120 -2.56 7.36 16.84
C ILE A 120 -3.46 7.77 17.99
N LEU A 121 -4.37 8.74 17.76
CA LEU A 121 -5.20 9.35 18.80
C LEU A 121 -6.41 8.49 19.20
N LYS A 122 -7.02 7.82 18.20
CA LYS A 122 -8.21 6.96 18.38
C LYS A 122 -7.97 5.58 17.79
N PRO A 123 -7.22 4.70 18.51
CA PRO A 123 -6.92 3.36 18.02
C PRO A 123 -8.17 2.55 17.68
N VAL A 124 -8.09 1.73 16.64
CA VAL A 124 -9.16 0.81 16.25
C VAL A 124 -9.22 -0.33 17.27
N ASN A 125 -10.30 -0.38 18.05
CA ASN A 125 -10.56 -1.39 19.07
C ASN A 125 -11.69 -2.34 18.68
N LYS A 126 -11.82 -2.66 17.38
CA LYS A 126 -12.80 -3.61 16.88
C LYS A 126 -12.36 -5.04 17.15
N THR A 127 -13.33 -5.92 17.50
CA THR A 127 -13.11 -7.33 17.71
C THR A 127 -13.67 -8.17 16.55
N ARG A 128 -13.26 -9.43 16.46
CA ARG A 128 -13.80 -10.36 15.45
C ARG A 128 -15.28 -10.64 15.67
N GLU A 129 -15.71 -10.78 16.91
CA GLU A 129 -17.11 -10.99 17.27
C GLU A 129 -18.00 -9.86 16.77
N GLN A 130 -17.54 -8.61 16.90
CA GLN A 130 -18.25 -7.44 16.35
C GLN A 130 -18.34 -7.48 14.81
N LEU A 131 -17.29 -7.95 14.14
CA LEU A 131 -17.29 -8.11 12.69
C LEU A 131 -18.24 -9.24 12.26
N GLU A 132 -18.25 -10.36 12.98
CA GLU A 132 -19.10 -11.52 12.68
C GLU A 132 -20.58 -11.25 12.96
N ALA A 133 -20.89 -10.36 13.91
CA ALA A 133 -22.27 -9.92 14.19
C ALA A 133 -22.90 -9.11 13.03
N VAL A 134 -22.11 -8.61 12.08
CA VAL A 134 -22.63 -7.90 10.89
C VAL A 134 -23.22 -8.90 9.91
N SER A 135 -24.48 -8.69 9.48
CA SER A 135 -25.15 -9.59 8.54
C SER A 135 -24.35 -9.73 7.23
N PRO A 136 -24.33 -10.93 6.61
CA PRO A 136 -23.58 -11.17 5.37
C PRO A 136 -23.95 -10.20 4.23
N LYS A 137 -25.23 -9.88 4.11
CA LYS A 137 -25.75 -8.92 3.10
C LYS A 137 -25.21 -7.51 3.32
N SER A 138 -25.19 -7.02 4.57
CA SER A 138 -24.63 -5.71 4.91
C SER A 138 -23.14 -5.66 4.67
N ARG A 139 -22.40 -6.73 5.00
CA ARG A 139 -20.97 -6.85 4.76
C ARG A 139 -20.65 -6.82 3.27
N LEU A 140 -21.42 -7.53 2.44
CA LEU A 140 -21.27 -7.51 0.98
C LEU A 140 -21.48 -6.11 0.39
N ILE A 141 -22.57 -5.44 0.76
CA ILE A 141 -22.87 -4.08 0.28
C ILE A 141 -21.75 -3.09 0.68
N LYS A 142 -21.35 -3.13 1.95
CA LYS A 142 -20.22 -2.29 2.43
C LYS A 142 -18.92 -2.61 1.70
N ALA A 143 -18.61 -3.87 1.41
CA ALA A 143 -17.42 -4.26 0.68
C ALA A 143 -17.43 -3.68 -0.75
N ILE A 144 -18.56 -3.76 -1.45
CA ILE A 144 -18.70 -3.19 -2.80
C ILE A 144 -18.56 -1.66 -2.76
N ILE A 145 -19.31 -0.97 -1.88
CA ILE A 145 -19.24 0.49 -1.76
C ILE A 145 -17.82 0.94 -1.37
N GLY A 146 -17.21 0.28 -0.38
CA GLY A 146 -15.83 0.55 0.03
C GLY A 146 -14.84 0.30 -1.09
N GLY A 147 -15.05 -0.75 -1.88
CA GLY A 147 -14.23 -1.10 -3.05
C GLY A 147 -14.33 -0.07 -4.17
N VAL A 148 -15.53 0.42 -4.46
CA VAL A 148 -15.75 1.53 -5.41
C VAL A 148 -14.99 2.78 -4.96
N PHE A 149 -15.12 3.16 -3.71
CA PHE A 149 -14.44 4.33 -3.15
C PHE A 149 -12.92 4.20 -3.20
N VAL A 150 -12.38 3.09 -2.71
CA VAL A 150 -10.93 2.84 -2.72
C VAL A 150 -10.40 2.68 -4.13
N GLY A 151 -11.10 1.94 -4.99
CA GLY A 151 -10.69 1.72 -6.38
C GLY A 151 -10.59 3.03 -7.15
N PHE A 152 -11.58 3.92 -6.98
CA PHE A 152 -11.54 5.24 -7.58
C PHE A 152 -10.31 6.04 -7.11
N ILE A 153 -10.06 6.09 -5.79
CA ILE A 153 -8.90 6.78 -5.23
C ILE A 153 -7.59 6.14 -5.70
N CYS A 154 -7.48 4.80 -5.72
CA CYS A 154 -6.29 4.10 -6.20
C CYS A 154 -5.98 4.45 -7.65
N GLY A 155 -6.98 4.42 -8.52
CA GLY A 155 -6.82 4.75 -9.93
C GLY A 155 -6.54 6.24 -10.15
N PHE A 156 -7.19 7.09 -9.37
CA PHE A 156 -7.09 8.54 -9.49
C PHE A 156 -5.78 9.10 -8.93
N ALA A 157 -5.37 8.67 -7.73
CA ALA A 157 -4.20 9.19 -7.03
C ALA A 157 -2.94 8.31 -7.12
N GLY A 158 -3.02 7.13 -7.76
CA GLY A 158 -1.90 6.22 -7.93
C GLY A 158 -1.44 5.57 -6.61
N ALA A 159 -0.43 6.11 -5.97
CA ALA A 159 0.32 5.49 -4.87
C ALA A 159 -0.30 5.61 -3.46
N GLY A 160 -1.60 5.64 -3.29
CA GLY A 160 -2.21 5.77 -1.94
C GLY A 160 -3.16 4.64 -1.53
N GLY A 161 -3.40 3.72 -2.44
CA GLY A 161 -4.49 2.75 -2.34
C GLY A 161 -4.46 1.84 -1.13
N GLY A 162 -3.30 1.35 -0.73
CA GLY A 162 -3.20 0.42 0.39
C GLY A 162 -3.58 1.01 1.73
N MET A 163 -3.17 2.25 1.99
CA MET A 163 -3.54 2.95 3.23
C MET A 163 -5.03 3.29 3.28
N MET A 164 -5.63 3.61 2.11
CA MET A 164 -7.08 3.81 2.00
C MET A 164 -7.85 2.49 2.17
N LEU A 165 -7.34 1.37 1.65
CA LEU A 165 -7.90 0.05 1.94
C LEU A 165 -7.95 -0.23 3.44
N LEU A 166 -6.86 0.06 4.15
CA LEU A 166 -6.80 -0.12 5.59
C LEU A 166 -7.85 0.73 6.32
N LEU A 167 -8.02 1.99 5.91
CA LEU A 167 -9.06 2.87 6.45
C LEU A 167 -10.45 2.30 6.23
N VAL A 168 -10.77 1.88 5.01
CA VAL A 168 -12.08 1.32 4.66
C VAL A 168 -12.32 0.03 5.41
N LEU A 169 -11.35 -0.89 5.48
CA LEU A 169 -11.46 -2.13 6.23
C LEU A 169 -11.73 -1.88 7.71
N THR A 170 -10.99 -0.96 8.34
CA THR A 170 -11.12 -0.70 9.78
C THR A 170 -12.32 0.15 10.14
N SER A 171 -12.55 1.26 9.42
CA SER A 171 -13.55 2.26 9.79
C SER A 171 -14.93 2.01 9.20
N PHE A 172 -14.99 1.46 7.98
CA PHE A 172 -16.25 1.26 7.26
C PHE A 172 -16.76 -0.19 7.36
N LEU A 173 -15.86 -1.17 7.18
CA LEU A 173 -16.22 -2.58 7.30
C LEU A 173 -16.10 -3.12 8.74
N GLY A 174 -15.39 -2.42 9.64
CA GLY A 174 -15.29 -2.79 11.05
C GLY A 174 -14.29 -3.91 11.34
N TYR A 175 -13.30 -4.12 10.49
CA TYR A 175 -12.27 -5.13 10.69
C TYR A 175 -11.36 -4.79 11.87
N PRO A 176 -10.99 -5.77 12.72
CA PRO A 176 -9.90 -5.62 13.68
C PRO A 176 -8.59 -5.29 12.98
N MET A 177 -7.72 -4.54 13.65
CA MET A 177 -6.53 -3.96 13.01
C MET A 177 -5.63 -4.99 12.30
N HIS A 178 -5.28 -6.10 12.94
CA HIS A 178 -4.43 -7.14 12.33
C HIS A 178 -5.09 -7.79 11.11
N LEU A 179 -6.39 -8.07 11.20
CA LEU A 179 -7.17 -8.64 10.10
C LEU A 179 -7.27 -7.65 8.93
N ALA A 180 -7.41 -6.36 9.23
CA ALA A 180 -7.47 -5.30 8.23
C ALA A 180 -6.14 -5.16 7.49
N VAL A 181 -5.00 -5.13 8.19
CA VAL A 181 -3.67 -5.06 7.55
C VAL A 181 -3.41 -6.29 6.68
N GLY A 182 -3.66 -7.51 7.20
CA GLY A 182 -3.47 -8.73 6.43
C GLY A 182 -4.35 -8.79 5.17
N THR A 183 -5.60 -8.31 5.29
CA THR A 183 -6.54 -8.28 4.16
C THR A 183 -6.18 -7.16 3.17
N SER A 184 -5.70 -6.00 3.63
CA SER A 184 -5.27 -4.91 2.75
C SER A 184 -4.07 -5.31 1.90
N VAL A 185 -3.03 -5.93 2.48
CA VAL A 185 -1.86 -6.40 1.70
C VAL A 185 -2.25 -7.51 0.71
N PHE A 186 -3.22 -8.35 1.04
CA PHE A 186 -3.73 -9.35 0.09
C PHE A 186 -4.34 -8.67 -1.15
N ILE A 187 -5.24 -7.70 -0.96
CA ILE A 187 -5.87 -6.96 -2.07
C ILE A 187 -4.80 -6.19 -2.85
N MET A 188 -3.85 -5.58 -2.13
CA MET A 188 -2.75 -4.81 -2.70
C MET A 188 -1.88 -5.62 -3.64
N ALA A 189 -1.60 -6.90 -3.34
CA ALA A 189 -0.83 -7.77 -4.22
C ALA A 189 -1.44 -7.84 -5.62
N PHE A 190 -2.76 -7.89 -5.74
CA PHE A 190 -3.45 -7.94 -7.03
C PHE A 190 -3.51 -6.58 -7.72
N THR A 191 -3.74 -5.49 -6.97
CA THR A 191 -3.73 -4.14 -7.55
C THR A 191 -2.34 -3.75 -8.04
N ALA A 192 -1.28 -4.09 -7.30
CA ALA A 192 0.10 -3.86 -7.69
C ALA A 192 0.49 -4.72 -8.91
N LEU A 193 0.00 -5.96 -9.00
CA LEU A 193 0.25 -6.84 -10.14
C LEU A 193 -0.34 -6.26 -11.43
N THR A 194 -1.60 -5.83 -11.40
CA THR A 194 -2.24 -5.23 -12.58
C THR A 194 -1.54 -3.94 -13.01
N GLY A 195 -1.17 -3.07 -12.06
CA GLY A 195 -0.41 -1.86 -12.33
C GLY A 195 0.99 -2.14 -12.87
N GLY A 196 1.73 -3.07 -12.25
CA GLY A 196 3.10 -3.42 -12.65
C GLY A 196 3.16 -4.03 -14.05
N ILE A 197 2.23 -4.93 -14.39
CA ILE A 197 2.14 -5.50 -15.74
C ILE A 197 1.90 -4.39 -16.77
N SER A 198 0.95 -3.48 -16.51
CA SER A 198 0.65 -2.36 -17.41
C SER A 198 1.88 -1.48 -17.64
N HIS A 199 2.65 -1.18 -16.61
CA HIS A 199 3.87 -0.38 -16.73
C HIS A 199 4.93 -1.04 -17.61
N PHE A 200 5.18 -2.35 -17.47
CA PHE A 200 6.17 -3.03 -18.29
C PHE A 200 5.70 -3.30 -19.73
N MET A 201 4.42 -3.44 -19.97
CA MET A 201 3.88 -3.56 -21.33
C MET A 201 4.02 -2.27 -22.13
N ILE A 202 3.98 -1.12 -21.48
CA ILE A 202 4.01 0.21 -22.14
C ILE A 202 5.42 0.80 -22.11
N GLY A 203 6.16 0.71 -20.99
CA GLY A 203 7.43 1.39 -20.77
C GLY A 203 8.67 0.60 -21.17
N GLY A 204 8.56 -0.70 -21.44
CA GLY A 204 9.71 -1.55 -21.78
C GLY A 204 10.46 -2.08 -20.55
N VAL A 205 11.76 -2.40 -20.73
CA VAL A 205 12.57 -3.08 -19.68
C VAL A 205 13.24 -2.03 -18.78
N PRO A 206 12.92 -2.01 -17.48
CA PRO A 206 13.53 -1.07 -16.54
C PRO A 206 14.99 -1.44 -16.21
N ASP A 207 15.67 -0.62 -15.37
CA ASP A 207 16.96 -0.97 -14.79
C ASP A 207 16.83 -2.26 -13.95
N ILE A 208 17.29 -3.38 -14.53
CA ILE A 208 17.16 -4.73 -13.94
C ILE A 208 17.87 -4.81 -12.59
N LEU A 209 19.01 -4.13 -12.42
CA LEU A 209 19.74 -4.14 -11.15
C LEU A 209 18.92 -3.48 -10.05
N CYS A 210 18.37 -2.30 -10.30
CA CYS A 210 17.49 -1.60 -9.37
C CYS A 210 16.22 -2.41 -9.08
N LEU A 211 15.61 -3.03 -10.09
CA LEU A 211 14.45 -3.89 -9.92
C LEU A 211 14.74 -5.05 -8.97
N VAL A 212 15.81 -5.82 -9.22
CA VAL A 212 16.17 -6.98 -8.39
C VAL A 212 16.50 -6.56 -6.96
N LEU A 213 17.29 -5.50 -6.79
CA LEU A 213 17.65 -5.00 -5.46
C LEU A 213 16.42 -4.52 -4.68
N CYS A 214 15.57 -3.71 -5.29
CA CYS A 214 14.34 -3.24 -4.65
C CYS A 214 13.42 -4.40 -4.27
N VAL A 215 13.20 -5.35 -5.16
CA VAL A 215 12.39 -6.55 -4.90
C VAL A 215 12.94 -7.32 -3.69
N VAL A 216 14.24 -7.63 -3.69
CA VAL A 216 14.87 -8.43 -2.61
C VAL A 216 14.76 -7.70 -1.27
N PHE A 217 15.16 -6.44 -1.21
CA PHE A 217 15.14 -5.68 0.04
C PHE A 217 13.72 -5.44 0.54
N THR A 218 12.78 -5.09 -0.34
CA THR A 218 11.38 -4.88 0.05
C THR A 218 10.76 -6.16 0.59
N LEU A 219 10.99 -7.29 -0.07
CA LEU A 219 10.48 -8.60 0.36
C LEU A 219 11.01 -9.00 1.74
N LEU A 220 12.32 -8.83 1.97
CA LEU A 220 12.94 -9.16 3.25
C LEU A 220 12.35 -8.33 4.39
N TRP A 221 12.30 -7.01 4.23
CA TRP A 221 11.79 -6.10 5.24
C TRP A 221 10.28 -6.23 5.44
N ALA A 222 9.50 -6.45 4.38
CA ALA A 222 8.06 -6.70 4.48
C ALA A 222 7.75 -7.96 5.31
N ARG A 223 8.52 -9.05 5.09
CA ARG A 223 8.39 -10.26 5.87
C ARG A 223 8.72 -10.05 7.36
N ILE A 224 9.80 -9.32 7.65
CA ILE A 224 10.20 -8.99 9.02
C ILE A 224 9.12 -8.12 9.68
N ALA A 225 8.71 -7.04 9.02
CA ALA A 225 7.70 -6.11 9.49
C ALA A 225 6.35 -6.82 9.76
N ALA A 226 5.87 -7.64 8.83
CA ALA A 226 4.64 -8.41 9.02
C ALA A 226 4.71 -9.39 10.19
N LYS A 227 5.86 -10.04 10.43
CA LYS A 227 6.05 -10.90 11.60
C LYS A 227 5.99 -10.12 12.92
N ILE A 228 6.64 -8.96 12.98
CA ILE A 228 6.62 -8.09 14.16
C ILE A 228 5.22 -7.54 14.37
N ALA A 229 4.56 -7.07 13.32
CA ALA A 229 3.20 -6.56 13.36
C ALA A 229 2.21 -7.58 13.91
N ASN A 230 2.29 -8.83 13.46
CA ASN A 230 1.41 -9.91 13.97
C ASN A 230 1.62 -10.25 15.44
N LYS A 231 2.81 -9.98 16.00
CA LYS A 231 3.12 -10.20 17.43
C LYS A 231 2.80 -8.98 18.29
N SER A 232 2.63 -7.81 17.69
CA SER A 232 2.34 -6.56 18.38
C SER A 232 0.89 -6.56 18.90
N ASN A 233 0.63 -5.84 19.99
CA ASN A 233 -0.75 -5.59 20.39
C ASN A 233 -1.43 -4.58 19.44
N ALA A 234 -2.77 -4.62 19.38
CA ALA A 234 -3.54 -3.77 18.48
C ALA A 234 -3.26 -2.26 18.66
N LYS A 235 -3.02 -1.79 19.89
CA LYS A 235 -2.71 -0.39 20.19
C LYS A 235 -1.36 0.03 19.61
N THR A 236 -0.33 -0.81 19.76
CA THR A 236 0.99 -0.58 19.17
C THR A 236 0.92 -0.59 17.66
N LEU A 237 0.22 -1.58 17.07
CA LEU A 237 0.04 -1.66 15.62
C LEU A 237 -0.65 -0.42 15.06
N ASN A 238 -1.73 0.06 15.70
CA ASN A 238 -2.40 1.30 15.31
C ASN A 238 -1.43 2.50 15.30
N ARG A 239 -0.60 2.64 16.35
CA ARG A 239 0.38 3.73 16.44
C ARG A 239 1.44 3.64 15.36
N VAL A 240 2.01 2.46 15.14
CA VAL A 240 3.04 2.25 14.11
C VAL A 240 2.47 2.55 12.73
N VAL A 241 1.27 2.06 12.42
CA VAL A 241 0.57 2.37 11.16
C VAL A 241 0.35 3.87 11.01
N GLY A 242 -0.12 4.55 12.03
CA GLY A 242 -0.33 5.99 12.02
C GLY A 242 0.97 6.77 11.78
N VAL A 243 2.06 6.38 12.44
CA VAL A 243 3.38 7.00 12.24
C VAL A 243 3.89 6.75 10.82
N VAL A 244 3.80 5.51 10.31
CA VAL A 244 4.19 5.18 8.94
C VAL A 244 3.42 6.02 7.93
N MET A 245 2.10 6.14 8.08
CA MET A 245 1.26 6.97 7.21
C MET A 245 1.71 8.44 7.20
N ILE A 246 1.94 9.03 8.38
CA ILE A 246 2.34 10.44 8.52
C ILE A 246 3.72 10.65 7.91
N VAL A 247 4.71 9.85 8.30
CA VAL A 247 6.10 10.00 7.82
C VAL A 247 6.17 9.85 6.30
N THR A 248 5.52 8.82 5.75
CA THR A 248 5.51 8.60 4.30
C THR A 248 4.84 9.75 3.56
N SER A 249 3.70 10.23 4.05
CA SER A 249 2.99 11.34 3.43
C SER A 249 3.79 12.65 3.48
N ILE A 250 4.48 12.93 4.59
CA ILE A 250 5.37 14.10 4.70
C ILE A 250 6.54 13.98 3.71
N VAL A 251 7.16 12.81 3.62
CA VAL A 251 8.27 12.58 2.68
C VAL A 251 7.82 12.78 1.24
N ILE A 252 6.66 12.24 0.85
CA ILE A 252 6.12 12.40 -0.50
C ILE A 252 5.78 13.87 -0.79
N LEU A 253 5.19 14.59 0.17
CA LEU A 253 4.94 16.03 0.03
C LEU A 253 6.24 16.81 -0.12
N ALA A 254 7.26 16.51 0.68
CA ALA A 254 8.55 17.18 0.58
C ALA A 254 9.21 16.96 -0.80
N VAL A 255 9.18 15.72 -1.32
CA VAL A 255 9.75 15.40 -2.64
C VAL A 255 8.97 16.04 -3.80
N ASN A 256 7.65 16.21 -3.65
CA ASN A 256 6.83 16.77 -4.74
C ASN A 256 6.79 18.30 -4.80
N TYR A 257 7.10 18.99 -3.68
CA TYR A 257 6.95 20.45 -3.59
C TYR A 257 8.23 21.21 -3.26
N PHE A 258 9.30 20.52 -2.90
CA PHE A 258 10.63 21.08 -2.63
C PHE A 258 11.72 20.37 -3.41
#